data_cc1e12fddaf3944c48bf4c8fe77fe082
#
_entry.id   cc1e12fddaf3944c48bf4c8fe77fe082
#
_cell.length_a   1.000
_cell.length_b   1.000
_cell.length_c   1.000
_cell.angle_alpha   90.00
_cell.angle_beta   90.00
_cell.angle_gamma   90.00
#
_symmetry.space_group_name_H-M   'P 1'
#
loop_
_entity.id
_entity.type
_entity.pdbx_description
1 polymer ?
#
loop_
_entity_poly.entity_id
_entity_poly.type
_entity_poly.pdbx_seq_one_letter_code
_entity_poly.pdbx_strand_id
1 'polypeptide(L)'
;MVVLGSTGSIGKNALKIAKKFKVKIEALSCGKNIALINEQIKVFKPKKVAILDPNDLNGLEPLGAKVFVGLEGIDAMVEECVSNLVINAIVGVAGLRASFKSLQTNKKLALANKESLVSAGHLLDISQITPIDSEHFGLWALLQNKALKPKSLIISASGGAFRDTPLELIPIQNAQNALKHPNWSMGSKITIDSASMVNKLFEILETYWLFGASLKIDALIERSSIVHALVEFEDHSIIAHLASADMQLPISYAINPKLASLSASIKPLDLYALSAIKFEPISMERYTLWRYKDLLLENPKLGVVLNASNEVAIEKFLNKEIAFGGLIKTISQALESYAKTPFKLSNLDEVLALDKEVRERFGSVARM
;
A
#
# COMPACT_ATOMS: atom_id res chain seq x y z
N MET A 1 7.03 -1.83 -19.94
CA MET A 1 6.22 -2.07 -18.74
C MET A 1 5.00 -1.16 -18.70
N VAL A 2 4.01 -1.49 -17.91
CA VAL A 2 2.81 -0.70 -17.64
C VAL A 2 2.94 -0.03 -16.29
N VAL A 3 2.56 1.26 -16.14
CA VAL A 3 2.54 1.96 -14.85
C VAL A 3 1.14 2.53 -14.61
N LEU A 4 0.42 1.92 -13.69
CA LEU A 4 -0.90 2.35 -13.26
C LEU A 4 -0.78 3.33 -12.09
N GLY A 5 -1.46 4.49 -12.17
CA GLY A 5 -1.30 5.57 -11.20
C GLY A 5 0.03 6.32 -11.36
N SER A 6 0.49 6.55 -12.59
CA SER A 6 1.80 7.10 -12.92
C SER A 6 2.07 8.51 -12.37
N THR A 7 1.03 9.27 -12.09
CA THR A 7 1.12 10.64 -11.55
C THR A 7 1.22 10.70 -10.03
N GLY A 8 0.99 9.59 -9.33
CA GLY A 8 1.16 9.46 -7.88
C GLY A 8 2.64 9.39 -7.46
N SER A 9 2.90 9.36 -6.15
CA SER A 9 4.26 9.30 -5.60
C SER A 9 5.03 8.07 -6.09
N ILE A 10 4.44 6.87 -5.98
CA ILE A 10 5.05 5.61 -6.44
C ILE A 10 5.22 5.60 -7.95
N GLY A 11 4.19 6.02 -8.71
CA GLY A 11 4.26 6.08 -10.17
C GLY A 11 5.38 6.98 -10.68
N LYS A 12 5.56 8.17 -10.08
CA LYS A 12 6.68 9.07 -10.41
C LYS A 12 8.04 8.44 -10.14
N ASN A 13 8.20 7.75 -9.01
CA ASN A 13 9.44 7.03 -8.69
C ASN A 13 9.67 5.85 -9.65
N ALA A 14 8.61 5.12 -10.03
CA ALA A 14 8.71 4.05 -11.02
C ALA A 14 9.18 4.56 -12.38
N LEU A 15 8.66 5.70 -12.84
CA LEU A 15 9.10 6.33 -14.08
C LEU A 15 10.55 6.85 -14.00
N LYS A 16 10.98 7.37 -12.86
CA LYS A 16 12.35 7.78 -12.61
C LYS A 16 13.34 6.58 -12.72
N ILE A 17 12.99 5.45 -12.09
CA ILE A 17 13.78 4.21 -12.17
C ILE A 17 13.75 3.63 -13.59
N ALA A 18 12.57 3.64 -14.25
CA ALA A 18 12.46 3.19 -15.64
C ALA A 18 13.39 3.98 -16.59
N LYS A 19 13.46 5.29 -16.41
CA LYS A 19 14.38 6.15 -17.17
C LYS A 19 15.86 5.80 -16.89
N LYS A 20 16.21 5.61 -15.61
CA LYS A 20 17.56 5.20 -15.18
C LYS A 20 17.96 3.85 -15.78
N PHE A 21 17.07 2.87 -15.77
CA PHE A 21 17.32 1.51 -16.29
C PHE A 21 17.03 1.37 -17.79
N LYS A 22 16.64 2.47 -18.47
CA LYS A 22 16.29 2.49 -19.90
C LYS A 22 15.16 1.50 -20.26
N VAL A 23 14.20 1.30 -19.34
CA VAL A 23 13.04 0.44 -19.54
C VAL A 23 11.95 1.19 -20.30
N LYS A 24 11.47 0.60 -21.40
CA LYS A 24 10.39 1.20 -22.22
C LYS A 24 9.05 1.12 -21.48
N ILE A 25 8.34 2.24 -21.48
CA ILE A 25 6.97 2.36 -20.98
C ILE A 25 6.00 2.08 -22.12
N GLU A 26 5.17 1.06 -21.99
CA GLU A 26 4.14 0.73 -22.97
C GLU A 26 2.83 1.47 -22.68
N ALA A 27 2.46 1.56 -21.39
CA ALA A 27 1.21 2.19 -20.99
C ALA A 27 1.33 2.96 -19.67
N LEU A 28 0.55 4.03 -19.56
CA LEU A 28 0.42 4.86 -18.37
C LEU A 28 -1.05 5.01 -17.98
N SER A 29 -1.35 5.13 -16.70
CA SER A 29 -2.67 5.62 -16.28
C SER A 29 -2.56 6.71 -15.21
N CYS A 30 -3.56 7.59 -15.16
CA CYS A 30 -3.73 8.55 -14.07
C CYS A 30 -5.20 8.66 -13.62
N GLY A 31 -5.38 9.23 -12.41
CA GLY A 31 -6.68 9.70 -11.94
C GLY A 31 -6.96 11.11 -12.47
N LYS A 32 -6.69 12.12 -11.63
CA LYS A 32 -7.09 13.52 -11.89
C LYS A 32 -5.98 14.43 -12.46
N ASN A 33 -4.72 14.01 -12.44
CA ASN A 33 -3.59 14.90 -12.77
C ASN A 33 -3.24 14.82 -14.26
N ILE A 34 -4.09 15.43 -15.10
CA ILE A 34 -3.95 15.42 -16.56
C ILE A 34 -2.72 16.23 -17.03
N ALA A 35 -2.42 17.34 -16.38
CA ALA A 35 -1.21 18.12 -16.71
C ALA A 35 0.06 17.27 -16.60
N LEU A 36 0.21 16.53 -15.50
CA LEU A 36 1.40 15.71 -15.29
C LEU A 36 1.45 14.48 -16.21
N ILE A 37 0.31 13.83 -16.51
CA ILE A 37 0.35 12.70 -17.46
C ILE A 37 0.71 13.17 -18.87
N ASN A 38 0.29 14.36 -19.31
CA ASN A 38 0.71 14.95 -20.58
C ASN A 38 2.24 15.13 -20.65
N GLU A 39 2.86 15.64 -19.59
CA GLU A 39 4.33 15.70 -19.51
C GLU A 39 4.97 14.29 -19.59
N GLN A 40 4.40 13.31 -18.89
CA GLN A 40 4.89 11.93 -18.93
C GLN A 40 4.75 11.31 -20.31
N ILE A 41 3.64 11.57 -21.02
CA ILE A 41 3.43 11.14 -22.42
C ILE A 41 4.51 11.72 -23.33
N LYS A 42 4.82 13.01 -23.23
CA LYS A 42 5.87 13.67 -24.01
C LYS A 42 7.24 13.01 -23.81
N VAL A 43 7.55 12.65 -22.56
CA VAL A 43 8.85 12.08 -22.19
C VAL A 43 8.96 10.59 -22.56
N PHE A 44 7.96 9.79 -22.22
CA PHE A 44 8.05 8.32 -22.30
C PHE A 44 7.42 7.74 -23.57
N LYS A 45 6.60 8.53 -24.29
CA LYS A 45 5.95 8.15 -25.55
C LYS A 45 5.29 6.78 -25.48
N PRO A 46 4.36 6.56 -24.49
CA PRO A 46 3.68 5.28 -24.34
C PRO A 46 2.79 5.00 -25.55
N LYS A 47 2.50 3.72 -25.82
CA LYS A 47 1.54 3.33 -26.87
C LYS A 47 0.08 3.45 -26.43
N LYS A 48 -0.15 3.44 -25.13
CA LYS A 48 -1.49 3.43 -24.52
C LYS A 48 -1.53 4.33 -23.28
N VAL A 49 -2.65 4.99 -23.07
CA VAL A 49 -2.89 5.85 -21.90
C VAL A 49 -4.30 5.63 -21.41
N ALA A 50 -4.47 5.51 -20.09
CA ALA A 50 -5.80 5.48 -19.46
C ALA A 50 -5.98 6.66 -18.50
N ILE A 51 -7.17 7.25 -18.53
CA ILE A 51 -7.63 8.28 -17.58
C ILE A 51 -8.90 7.79 -16.89
N LEU A 52 -9.15 8.27 -15.68
CA LEU A 52 -10.29 7.78 -14.89
C LEU A 52 -11.60 8.48 -15.30
N ASP A 53 -11.59 9.80 -15.43
CA ASP A 53 -12.79 10.61 -15.68
C ASP A 53 -12.90 10.95 -17.18
N PRO A 54 -14.02 10.63 -17.86
CA PRO A 54 -14.22 11.00 -19.26
C PRO A 54 -14.23 12.52 -19.49
N ASN A 55 -14.57 13.33 -18.50
CA ASN A 55 -14.54 14.79 -18.61
C ASN A 55 -13.11 15.33 -18.79
N ASP A 56 -12.11 14.57 -18.40
CA ASP A 56 -10.70 14.95 -18.54
C ASP A 56 -10.13 14.71 -19.95
N LEU A 57 -10.90 14.11 -20.86
CA LEU A 57 -10.47 13.83 -22.24
C LEU A 57 -10.06 15.09 -23.00
N ASN A 58 -10.78 16.20 -22.80
CA ASN A 58 -10.50 17.45 -23.49
C ASN A 58 -9.14 18.07 -23.11
N GLY A 59 -8.61 17.72 -21.92
CA GLY A 59 -7.30 18.18 -21.46
C GLY A 59 -6.15 17.23 -21.77
N LEU A 60 -6.44 16.02 -22.30
CA LEU A 60 -5.43 15.00 -22.56
C LEU A 60 -4.74 15.21 -23.93
N GLU A 61 -3.41 15.17 -23.94
CA GLU A 61 -2.57 15.23 -25.14
C GLU A 61 -1.94 13.85 -25.41
N PRO A 62 -2.64 12.90 -26.06
CA PRO A 62 -2.19 11.51 -26.17
C PRO A 62 -1.01 11.30 -27.11
N LEU A 63 -0.70 12.26 -28.01
CA LEU A 63 0.41 12.20 -28.96
C LEU A 63 0.51 10.88 -29.74
N GLY A 64 -0.64 10.35 -30.17
CA GLY A 64 -0.76 9.09 -30.91
C GLY A 64 -0.91 7.83 -30.06
N ALA A 65 -0.91 7.94 -28.74
CA ALA A 65 -1.26 6.81 -27.85
C ALA A 65 -2.76 6.49 -27.95
N LYS A 66 -3.11 5.20 -27.92
CA LYS A 66 -4.50 4.75 -27.78
C LYS A 66 -5.02 5.13 -26.39
N VAL A 67 -6.17 5.79 -26.33
CA VAL A 67 -6.76 6.29 -25.09
C VAL A 67 -7.83 5.33 -24.58
N PHE A 68 -7.83 5.10 -23.27
CA PHE A 68 -8.82 4.31 -22.52
C PHE A 68 -9.39 5.15 -21.40
N VAL A 69 -10.66 4.93 -21.04
CA VAL A 69 -11.36 5.75 -20.05
C VAL A 69 -12.07 4.88 -19.01
N GLY A 70 -12.02 5.30 -17.76
CA GLY A 70 -12.67 4.63 -16.64
C GLY A 70 -11.94 3.39 -16.15
N LEU A 71 -12.48 2.73 -15.14
CA LEU A 71 -11.90 1.50 -14.56
C LEU A 71 -11.89 0.35 -15.57
N GLU A 72 -12.97 0.18 -16.34
CA GLU A 72 -13.04 -0.82 -17.41
C GLU A 72 -12.05 -0.54 -18.53
N GLY A 73 -11.82 0.74 -18.83
CA GLY A 73 -10.78 1.16 -19.77
C GLY A 73 -9.38 0.81 -19.28
N ILE A 74 -9.10 0.94 -17.98
CA ILE A 74 -7.83 0.50 -17.38
C ILE A 74 -7.68 -1.02 -17.52
N ASP A 75 -8.72 -1.80 -17.23
CA ASP A 75 -8.71 -3.26 -17.38
C ASP A 75 -8.43 -3.68 -18.83
N ALA A 76 -9.14 -3.06 -19.80
CA ALA A 76 -8.93 -3.31 -21.23
C ALA A 76 -7.51 -2.91 -21.69
N MET A 77 -6.99 -1.78 -21.21
CA MET A 77 -5.62 -1.36 -21.50
C MET A 77 -4.59 -2.38 -20.98
N VAL A 78 -4.75 -2.90 -19.76
CA VAL A 78 -3.86 -3.92 -19.19
C VAL A 78 -3.91 -5.19 -20.02
N GLU A 79 -5.09 -5.62 -20.44
CA GLU A 79 -5.29 -6.83 -21.27
C GLU A 79 -4.60 -6.72 -22.63
N GLU A 80 -4.73 -5.56 -23.29
CA GLU A 80 -4.12 -5.30 -24.60
C GLU A 80 -2.60 -5.09 -24.54
N CYS A 81 -2.00 -4.87 -23.35
CA CYS A 81 -0.57 -4.66 -23.23
C CYS A 81 0.21 -5.97 -23.40
N VAL A 82 1.30 -5.92 -24.18
CA VAL A 82 2.21 -7.04 -24.36
C VAL A 82 3.31 -7.11 -23.29
N SER A 83 3.52 -6.03 -22.57
CA SER A 83 4.47 -5.98 -21.45
C SER A 83 4.10 -6.94 -20.33
N ASN A 84 5.08 -7.71 -19.87
CA ASN A 84 4.89 -8.69 -18.79
C ASN A 84 4.99 -8.10 -17.38
N LEU A 85 5.28 -6.82 -17.21
CA LEU A 85 5.38 -6.16 -15.91
C LEU A 85 4.37 -5.02 -15.81
N VAL A 86 3.52 -5.10 -14.80
CA VAL A 86 2.59 -4.05 -14.38
C VAL A 86 3.00 -3.54 -13.01
N ILE A 87 3.21 -2.23 -12.87
CA ILE A 87 3.30 -1.56 -11.58
C ILE A 87 1.92 -1.01 -11.26
N ASN A 88 1.29 -1.51 -10.20
CA ASN A 88 0.01 -0.98 -9.74
C ASN A 88 0.22 -0.05 -8.54
N ALA A 89 0.11 1.27 -8.78
CA ALA A 89 0.19 2.34 -7.80
C ALA A 89 -1.13 3.16 -7.71
N ILE A 90 -2.25 2.56 -8.13
CA ILE A 90 -3.58 3.13 -7.91
C ILE A 90 -3.91 3.02 -6.43
N VAL A 91 -4.41 4.09 -5.82
CA VAL A 91 -4.75 4.13 -4.39
C VAL A 91 -6.16 3.59 -4.15
N GLY A 92 -6.35 2.88 -3.05
CA GLY A 92 -7.65 2.40 -2.60
C GLY A 92 -8.17 1.18 -3.37
N VAL A 93 -9.43 0.82 -3.13
CA VAL A 93 -10.09 -0.34 -3.76
C VAL A 93 -10.13 -0.26 -5.29
N ALA A 94 -10.04 0.94 -5.86
CA ALA A 94 -9.98 1.14 -7.32
C ALA A 94 -8.79 0.39 -7.98
N GLY A 95 -7.69 0.18 -7.24
CA GLY A 95 -6.55 -0.59 -7.72
C GLY A 95 -6.76 -2.11 -7.74
N LEU A 96 -7.74 -2.63 -7.00
CA LEU A 96 -7.98 -4.07 -6.87
C LEU A 96 -8.33 -4.73 -8.21
N ARG A 97 -9.24 -4.12 -9.01
CA ARG A 97 -9.61 -4.65 -10.33
C ARG A 97 -8.40 -4.77 -11.25
N ALA A 98 -7.57 -3.73 -11.30
CA ALA A 98 -6.36 -3.72 -12.13
C ALA A 98 -5.32 -4.75 -11.67
N SER A 99 -5.22 -5.03 -10.35
CA SER A 99 -4.40 -6.13 -9.83
C SER A 99 -4.91 -7.49 -10.33
N PHE A 100 -6.21 -7.74 -10.21
CA PHE A 100 -6.84 -8.96 -10.74
C PHE A 100 -6.61 -9.12 -12.25
N LYS A 101 -6.92 -8.09 -13.03
CA LYS A 101 -6.74 -8.14 -14.50
C LYS A 101 -5.29 -8.41 -14.87
N SER A 102 -4.33 -7.83 -14.16
CA SER A 102 -2.90 -8.08 -14.40
C SER A 102 -2.53 -9.55 -14.21
N LEU A 103 -2.98 -10.17 -13.12
CA LEU A 103 -2.71 -11.58 -12.82
C LEU A 103 -3.46 -12.53 -13.77
N GLN A 104 -4.73 -12.25 -14.08
CA GLN A 104 -5.51 -13.02 -15.05
C GLN A 104 -4.88 -13.03 -16.45
N THR A 105 -4.15 -11.98 -16.82
CA THR A 105 -3.42 -11.90 -18.08
C THR A 105 -1.97 -12.39 -17.97
N ASN A 106 -1.64 -13.16 -16.94
CA ASN A 106 -0.33 -13.75 -16.66
C ASN A 106 0.82 -12.74 -16.64
N LYS A 107 0.57 -11.53 -16.13
CA LYS A 107 1.60 -10.48 -15.97
C LYS A 107 2.15 -10.51 -14.56
N LYS A 108 3.45 -10.26 -14.43
CA LYS A 108 4.08 -9.99 -13.14
C LYS A 108 3.55 -8.67 -12.58
N LEU A 109 3.11 -8.69 -11.34
CA LEU A 109 2.52 -7.55 -10.67
C LEU A 109 3.48 -6.99 -9.61
N ALA A 110 4.04 -5.83 -9.87
CA ALA A 110 4.75 -5.04 -8.86
C ALA A 110 3.70 -4.21 -8.10
N LEU A 111 3.37 -4.63 -6.90
CA LEU A 111 2.19 -4.16 -6.18
C LEU A 111 2.55 -3.13 -5.11
N ALA A 112 2.09 -1.89 -5.32
CA ALA A 112 2.10 -0.83 -4.32
C ALA A 112 0.70 -0.55 -3.75
N ASN A 113 -0.35 -1.05 -4.40
CA ASN A 113 -1.73 -0.98 -3.90
C ASN A 113 -1.95 -2.06 -2.84
N LYS A 114 -1.69 -1.73 -1.57
CA LYS A 114 -1.84 -2.67 -0.46
C LYS A 114 -3.28 -3.12 -0.24
N GLU A 115 -4.25 -2.31 -0.63
CA GLU A 115 -5.67 -2.61 -0.53
C GLU A 115 -6.06 -3.86 -1.33
N SER A 116 -5.32 -4.19 -2.39
CA SER A 116 -5.53 -5.43 -3.16
C SER A 116 -5.27 -6.67 -2.32
N LEU A 117 -4.14 -6.74 -1.59
CA LEU A 117 -3.83 -7.86 -0.71
C LEU A 117 -4.71 -7.87 0.53
N VAL A 118 -4.94 -6.70 1.14
CA VAL A 118 -5.78 -6.56 2.32
C VAL A 118 -7.20 -7.08 2.06
N SER A 119 -7.80 -6.70 0.92
CA SER A 119 -9.20 -7.05 0.62
C SER A 119 -9.36 -8.40 -0.08
N ALA A 120 -8.39 -8.83 -0.86
CA ALA A 120 -8.56 -9.98 -1.74
C ALA A 120 -7.32 -10.89 -1.85
N GLY A 121 -6.40 -10.85 -0.88
CA GLY A 121 -5.18 -11.65 -0.92
C GLY A 121 -5.41 -13.14 -1.10
N HIS A 122 -6.52 -13.68 -0.58
CA HIS A 122 -6.93 -15.08 -0.75
C HIS A 122 -7.34 -15.46 -2.19
N LEU A 123 -7.54 -14.48 -3.07
CA LEU A 123 -7.93 -14.69 -4.47
C LEU A 123 -6.78 -14.39 -5.45
N LEU A 124 -5.67 -13.82 -4.98
CA LEU A 124 -4.55 -13.39 -5.83
C LEU A 124 -3.48 -14.48 -5.93
N ASP A 125 -2.93 -14.68 -7.11
CA ASP A 125 -1.74 -15.52 -7.30
C ASP A 125 -0.49 -14.78 -6.79
N ILE A 126 -0.13 -15.06 -5.54
CA ILE A 126 0.99 -14.42 -4.85
C ILE A 126 2.33 -14.69 -5.55
N SER A 127 2.47 -15.81 -6.26
CA SER A 127 3.72 -16.16 -6.95
C SER A 127 4.09 -15.17 -8.06
N GLN A 128 3.13 -14.41 -8.58
CA GLN A 128 3.31 -13.38 -9.61
C GLN A 128 3.44 -11.98 -9.02
N ILE A 129 3.37 -11.82 -7.70
CA ILE A 129 3.41 -10.51 -7.02
C ILE A 129 4.81 -10.23 -6.49
N THR A 130 5.31 -9.03 -6.80
CA THR A 130 6.49 -8.45 -6.17
C THR A 130 6.03 -7.26 -5.31
N PRO A 131 6.19 -7.31 -3.98
CA PRO A 131 5.79 -6.20 -3.12
C PRO A 131 6.71 -4.99 -3.34
N ILE A 132 6.10 -3.80 -3.42
CA ILE A 132 6.84 -2.53 -3.48
C ILE A 132 6.91 -1.86 -2.09
N ASP A 133 6.02 -2.19 -1.17
CA ASP A 133 6.06 -1.68 0.21
C ASP A 133 7.44 -1.95 0.84
N SER A 134 7.99 -0.99 1.59
CA SER A 134 9.38 -1.06 2.09
C SER A 134 9.61 -2.17 3.09
N GLU A 135 8.64 -2.43 3.94
CA GLU A 135 8.70 -3.49 4.95
C GLU A 135 8.65 -4.87 4.31
N HIS A 136 7.73 -5.06 3.35
CA HIS A 136 7.61 -6.34 2.63
C HIS A 136 8.79 -6.60 1.70
N PHE A 137 9.36 -5.55 1.10
CA PHE A 137 10.63 -5.66 0.37
C PHE A 137 11.75 -6.09 1.33
N GLY A 138 11.82 -5.52 2.52
CA GLY A 138 12.78 -5.91 3.56
C GLY A 138 12.64 -7.38 3.94
N LEU A 139 11.42 -7.86 4.21
CA LEU A 139 11.14 -9.27 4.47
C LEU A 139 11.53 -10.15 3.28
N TRP A 140 11.15 -9.77 2.06
CA TRP A 140 11.52 -10.50 0.86
C TRP A 140 13.03 -10.62 0.71
N ALA A 141 13.78 -9.55 0.93
CA ALA A 141 15.24 -9.54 0.85
C ALA A 141 15.90 -10.46 1.89
N LEU A 142 15.42 -10.42 3.15
CA LEU A 142 15.93 -11.27 4.24
C LEU A 142 15.62 -12.75 4.00
N LEU A 143 14.48 -13.08 3.40
CA LEU A 143 14.05 -14.45 3.14
C LEU A 143 14.70 -15.09 1.87
N GLN A 144 15.61 -14.38 1.18
CA GLN A 144 16.39 -14.98 0.07
C GLN A 144 17.40 -16.04 0.57
N ASN A 145 17.86 -15.94 1.80
CA ASN A 145 18.74 -16.95 2.39
C ASN A 145 17.95 -18.19 2.80
N LYS A 146 17.95 -19.21 1.94
CA LYS A 146 17.21 -20.47 2.18
C LYS A 146 17.85 -21.42 3.18
N ALA A 147 19.08 -21.13 3.65
CA ALA A 147 19.74 -21.92 4.68
C ALA A 147 19.14 -21.66 6.09
N LEU A 148 18.52 -20.52 6.29
CA LEU A 148 17.89 -20.13 7.55
C LEU A 148 16.39 -20.39 7.50
N LYS A 149 15.85 -21.03 8.54
CA LYS A 149 14.41 -21.29 8.64
C LYS A 149 13.72 -20.21 9.44
N PRO A 150 12.83 -19.40 8.82
CA PRO A 150 12.14 -18.31 9.52
C PRO A 150 11.14 -18.85 10.54
N LYS A 151 11.05 -18.17 11.70
CA LYS A 151 10.14 -18.44 12.80
C LYS A 151 9.13 -17.29 12.97
N SER A 152 9.62 -16.04 12.90
CA SER A 152 8.79 -14.86 13.08
C SER A 152 9.18 -13.75 12.10
N LEU A 153 8.20 -13.06 11.56
CA LEU A 153 8.33 -11.86 10.70
C LEU A 153 7.89 -10.63 11.49
N ILE A 154 8.77 -9.64 11.56
CA ILE A 154 8.52 -8.43 12.31
C ILE A 154 8.70 -7.23 11.36
N ILE A 155 7.68 -6.40 11.25
CA ILE A 155 7.73 -5.16 10.46
C ILE A 155 7.80 -3.95 11.38
N SER A 156 8.41 -2.87 10.91
CA SER A 156 8.54 -1.67 11.72
C SER A 156 7.50 -0.61 11.38
N ALA A 157 7.19 0.25 12.32
CA ALA A 157 6.34 1.42 12.17
C ALA A 157 7.06 2.67 12.71
N SER A 158 6.89 3.81 12.04
CA SER A 158 7.42 5.12 12.50
C SER A 158 6.69 5.66 13.73
N GLY A 159 5.48 5.17 14.00
CA GLY A 159 4.55 5.72 14.98
C GLY A 159 3.63 6.83 14.44
N GLY A 160 3.86 7.32 13.22
CA GLY A 160 3.00 8.32 12.57
C GLY A 160 3.00 9.69 13.24
N ALA A 161 2.05 10.55 12.83
CA ALA A 161 1.99 11.96 13.21
C ALA A 161 1.73 12.18 14.72
N PHE A 162 1.05 11.26 15.39
CA PHE A 162 0.63 11.43 16.79
C PHE A 162 1.46 10.65 17.80
N ARG A 163 2.63 10.16 17.39
CA ARG A 163 3.51 9.35 18.26
C ARG A 163 3.99 10.07 19.52
N ASP A 164 4.04 11.41 19.51
CA ASP A 164 4.49 12.25 20.62
C ASP A 164 3.36 13.14 21.18
N THR A 165 2.14 13.03 20.63
CA THR A 165 0.97 13.78 21.09
C THR A 165 0.49 13.21 22.44
N PRO A 166 0.15 14.03 23.47
CA PRO A 166 -0.50 13.58 24.68
C PRO A 166 -1.76 12.76 24.39
N LEU A 167 -1.98 11.67 25.13
CA LEU A 167 -3.03 10.68 24.83
C LEU A 167 -4.43 11.31 24.78
N GLU A 168 -4.73 12.19 25.72
CA GLU A 168 -6.00 12.91 25.85
C GLU A 168 -6.29 13.85 24.67
N LEU A 169 -5.25 14.29 23.95
CA LEU A 169 -5.38 15.19 22.81
C LEU A 169 -5.51 14.44 21.47
N ILE A 170 -5.20 13.15 21.42
CA ILE A 170 -5.26 12.37 20.16
C ILE A 170 -6.67 12.35 19.57
N PRO A 171 -7.74 12.07 20.34
CA PRO A 171 -9.09 11.94 19.77
C PRO A 171 -9.64 13.22 19.13
N ILE A 172 -9.17 14.38 19.57
CA ILE A 172 -9.66 15.69 19.08
C ILE A 172 -8.80 16.25 17.94
N GLN A 173 -7.76 15.53 17.49
CA GLN A 173 -6.91 15.97 16.39
C GLN A 173 -7.68 16.07 15.07
N ASN A 174 -7.23 16.99 14.22
CA ASN A 174 -7.79 17.26 12.91
C ASN A 174 -6.90 16.70 11.78
N ALA A 175 -7.41 16.72 10.55
CA ALA A 175 -6.72 16.21 9.37
C ALA A 175 -5.39 16.93 9.11
N GLN A 176 -5.32 18.24 9.31
CA GLN A 176 -4.09 19.02 9.07
C GLN A 176 -2.92 18.54 9.95
N ASN A 177 -3.20 18.14 11.20
CA ASN A 177 -2.18 17.60 12.10
C ASN A 177 -1.84 16.15 11.76
N ALA A 178 -2.83 15.33 11.37
CA ALA A 178 -2.60 13.95 10.97
C ALA A 178 -1.74 13.82 9.70
N LEU A 179 -1.74 14.85 8.83
CA LEU A 179 -0.94 14.88 7.60
C LEU A 179 0.54 15.21 7.81
N LYS A 180 0.98 15.49 9.04
CA LYS A 180 2.38 15.82 9.38
C LYS A 180 3.17 14.55 9.73
N HIS A 181 3.48 13.73 8.71
CA HIS A 181 4.31 12.52 8.96
C HIS A 181 5.77 12.92 9.29
N PRO A 182 6.39 12.33 10.35
CA PRO A 182 7.72 12.75 10.81
C PRO A 182 8.86 12.43 9.83
N ASN A 183 8.78 11.34 9.06
CA ASN A 183 9.90 10.82 8.28
C ASN A 183 9.61 10.74 6.78
N TRP A 184 8.36 10.52 6.36
CA TRP A 184 7.98 10.26 4.97
C TRP A 184 7.14 11.38 4.38
N SER A 185 7.38 11.67 3.10
CA SER A 185 6.47 12.49 2.28
C SER A 185 5.57 11.57 1.46
N MET A 186 4.33 11.41 1.88
CA MET A 186 3.39 10.43 1.34
C MET A 186 2.05 11.07 0.94
N GLY A 187 1.19 10.27 0.28
CA GLY A 187 -0.20 10.68 0.01
C GLY A 187 -1.01 10.83 1.31
N SER A 188 -2.09 11.61 1.24
CA SER A 188 -2.92 11.93 2.42
C SER A 188 -3.48 10.68 3.11
N LYS A 189 -4.02 9.72 2.34
CA LYS A 189 -4.60 8.48 2.89
C LYS A 189 -3.58 7.73 3.75
N ILE A 190 -2.45 7.32 3.17
CA ILE A 190 -1.44 6.52 3.87
C ILE A 190 -0.80 7.28 5.05
N THR A 191 -0.76 8.62 5.01
CA THR A 191 -0.28 9.43 6.13
C THR A 191 -1.25 9.35 7.32
N ILE A 192 -2.56 9.40 7.09
CA ILE A 192 -3.59 9.20 8.11
C ILE A 192 -3.61 7.76 8.59
N ASP A 193 -3.47 6.78 7.69
CA ASP A 193 -3.34 5.35 8.01
C ASP A 193 -2.15 5.10 8.95
N SER A 194 -1.03 5.79 8.75
CA SER A 194 0.13 5.73 9.65
C SER A 194 -0.18 6.29 11.04
N ALA A 195 -0.88 7.44 11.12
CA ALA A 195 -1.25 8.06 12.40
C ALA A 195 -2.21 7.20 13.23
N SER A 196 -3.10 6.44 12.57
CA SER A 196 -4.09 5.54 13.21
C SER A 196 -3.57 4.12 13.45
N MET A 197 -2.39 3.77 12.94
CA MET A 197 -1.82 2.43 12.86
C MET A 197 -2.57 1.46 11.89
N VAL A 198 -3.56 1.95 11.15
CA VAL A 198 -4.25 1.15 10.11
C VAL A 198 -3.27 0.71 9.02
N ASN A 199 -2.31 1.58 8.64
CA ASN A 199 -1.27 1.19 7.70
C ASN A 199 -0.56 -0.10 8.15
N LYS A 200 -0.24 -0.20 9.44
CA LYS A 200 0.44 -1.38 9.98
C LYS A 200 -0.47 -2.61 10.07
N LEU A 201 -1.77 -2.43 10.32
CA LEU A 201 -2.75 -3.52 10.22
C LEU A 201 -2.89 -4.03 8.78
N PHE A 202 -2.86 -3.15 7.79
CA PHE A 202 -2.81 -3.55 6.38
C PHE A 202 -1.56 -4.37 6.09
N GLU A 203 -0.41 -3.92 6.53
CA GLU A 203 0.87 -4.59 6.31
C GLU A 203 0.98 -5.94 7.04
N ILE A 204 0.35 -6.11 8.19
CA ILE A 204 0.21 -7.43 8.84
C ILE A 204 -0.56 -8.40 7.93
N LEU A 205 -1.67 -7.96 7.33
CA LEU A 205 -2.44 -8.77 6.38
C LEU A 205 -1.67 -9.05 5.09
N GLU A 206 -0.95 -8.06 4.55
CA GLU A 206 -0.07 -8.27 3.40
C GLU A 206 1.03 -9.29 3.72
N THR A 207 1.66 -9.18 4.89
CA THR A 207 2.69 -10.15 5.35
C THR A 207 2.10 -11.56 5.43
N TYR A 208 0.89 -11.70 5.97
CA TYR A 208 0.17 -12.96 6.04
C TYR A 208 -0.01 -13.60 4.65
N TRP A 209 -0.48 -12.83 3.66
CA TRP A 209 -0.70 -13.36 2.31
C TRP A 209 0.59 -13.61 1.54
N LEU A 210 1.56 -12.71 1.63
CA LEU A 210 2.81 -12.78 0.85
C LEU A 210 3.77 -13.86 1.34
N PHE A 211 3.84 -14.11 2.65
CA PHE A 211 4.88 -14.96 3.23
C PHE A 211 4.35 -16.20 3.95
N GLY A 212 3.05 -16.31 4.10
CA GLY A 212 2.35 -17.49 4.63
C GLY A 212 1.87 -17.35 6.07
N ALA A 213 0.75 -18.00 6.32
CA ALA A 213 -0.01 -17.97 7.58
C ALA A 213 0.65 -18.75 8.73
N SER A 214 1.66 -19.57 8.46
CA SER A 214 2.29 -20.43 9.47
C SER A 214 3.35 -19.72 10.32
N LEU A 215 3.79 -18.55 9.89
CA LEU A 215 4.80 -17.75 10.59
C LEU A 215 4.13 -16.82 11.60
N LYS A 216 4.77 -16.60 12.74
CA LYS A 216 4.35 -15.53 13.66
C LYS A 216 4.61 -14.20 12.99
N ILE A 217 3.59 -13.33 12.96
CA ILE A 217 3.68 -11.99 12.37
C ILE A 217 3.43 -10.96 13.47
N ASP A 218 4.33 -9.98 13.57
CA ASP A 218 4.21 -8.90 14.54
C ASP A 218 4.80 -7.59 14.00
N ALA A 219 4.63 -6.51 14.75
CA ALA A 219 5.22 -5.21 14.43
C ALA A 219 5.73 -4.50 15.68
N LEU A 220 6.65 -3.57 15.46
CA LEU A 220 7.21 -2.71 16.51
C LEU A 220 7.38 -1.28 16.00
N ILE A 221 7.58 -0.33 16.93
CA ILE A 221 7.93 1.05 16.58
C ILE A 221 9.45 1.16 16.43
N GLU A 222 9.88 1.68 15.27
CA GLU A 222 11.23 2.17 15.03
C GLU A 222 11.11 3.60 14.44
N ARG A 223 11.41 4.59 15.26
CA ARG A 223 11.06 5.99 15.02
C ARG A 223 11.83 6.65 13.88
N SER A 224 13.00 6.12 13.53
CA SER A 224 13.84 6.70 12.46
C SER A 224 13.42 6.25 11.05
N SER A 225 12.62 5.19 10.93
CA SER A 225 12.23 4.53 9.67
C SER A 225 13.44 4.04 8.86
N ILE A 226 14.50 3.61 9.54
CA ILE A 226 15.72 3.06 8.95
C ILE A 226 15.67 1.53 8.94
N VAL A 227 15.18 0.92 10.02
CA VAL A 227 14.91 -0.52 10.06
C VAL A 227 13.51 -0.74 9.50
N HIS A 228 13.39 -1.46 8.39
CA HIS A 228 12.10 -1.72 7.74
C HIS A 228 11.49 -3.05 8.17
N ALA A 229 12.34 -4.08 8.34
CA ALA A 229 11.89 -5.42 8.67
C ALA A 229 12.95 -6.19 9.45
N LEU A 230 12.51 -7.16 10.26
CA LEU A 230 13.36 -8.12 10.95
C LEU A 230 12.78 -9.53 10.77
N VAL A 231 13.64 -10.53 10.70
CA VAL A 231 13.25 -11.95 10.70
C VAL A 231 13.95 -12.64 11.86
N GLU A 232 13.19 -13.24 12.77
CA GLU A 232 13.69 -14.20 13.75
C GLU A 232 13.68 -15.58 13.11
N PHE A 233 14.77 -16.31 13.26
CA PHE A 233 14.92 -17.67 12.75
C PHE A 233 14.78 -18.71 13.88
N GLU A 234 14.68 -20.00 13.53
CA GLU A 234 14.49 -21.08 14.50
C GLU A 234 15.65 -21.21 15.48
N ASP A 235 16.85 -20.78 15.11
CA ASP A 235 18.05 -20.74 15.98
C ASP A 235 18.07 -19.51 16.91
N HIS A 236 16.99 -18.71 16.91
CA HIS A 236 16.84 -17.45 17.65
C HIS A 236 17.73 -16.29 17.18
N SER A 237 18.47 -16.44 16.09
CA SER A 237 19.13 -15.31 15.48
C SER A 237 18.11 -14.36 14.84
N ILE A 238 18.43 -13.06 14.83
CA ILE A 238 17.60 -12.03 14.19
C ILE A 238 18.42 -11.30 13.14
N ILE A 239 17.89 -11.20 11.92
CA ILE A 239 18.49 -10.37 10.89
C ILE A 239 17.52 -9.22 10.55
N ALA A 240 18.08 -8.02 10.41
CA ALA A 240 17.31 -6.81 10.11
C ALA A 240 17.69 -6.25 8.73
N HIS A 241 16.70 -5.72 8.01
CA HIS A 241 16.89 -4.94 6.79
C HIS A 241 16.91 -3.44 7.13
N LEU A 242 18.04 -2.79 6.85
CA LEU A 242 18.24 -1.37 7.05
C LEU A 242 18.44 -0.66 5.71
N ALA A 243 17.71 0.42 5.50
CA ALA A 243 17.84 1.27 4.30
C ALA A 243 17.36 2.69 4.59
N SER A 244 17.77 3.67 3.79
CA SER A 244 17.15 4.99 3.79
C SER A 244 15.67 4.88 3.43
N ALA A 245 14.82 5.73 4.01
CA ALA A 245 13.39 5.81 3.75
C ALA A 245 13.11 6.33 2.33
N ASP A 246 13.33 5.50 1.31
CA ASP A 246 13.16 5.85 -0.11
C ASP A 246 12.59 4.66 -0.90
N MET A 247 11.41 4.87 -1.47
CA MET A 247 10.69 3.86 -2.25
C MET A 247 11.40 3.47 -3.56
N GLN A 248 12.44 4.20 -3.98
CA GLN A 248 13.20 3.83 -5.18
C GLN A 248 13.92 2.48 -5.03
N LEU A 249 14.27 2.07 -3.81
CA LEU A 249 14.90 0.77 -3.58
C LEU A 249 13.95 -0.39 -3.95
N PRO A 250 12.79 -0.60 -3.30
CA PRO A 250 11.88 -1.69 -3.66
C PRO A 250 11.38 -1.60 -5.09
N ILE A 251 11.11 -0.40 -5.62
CA ILE A 251 10.70 -0.18 -7.00
C ILE A 251 11.80 -0.63 -7.99
N SER A 252 13.06 -0.35 -7.70
CA SER A 252 14.17 -0.75 -8.58
C SER A 252 14.28 -2.27 -8.70
N TYR A 253 14.12 -2.99 -7.58
CA TYR A 253 14.12 -4.44 -7.58
C TYR A 253 12.88 -5.03 -8.28
N ALA A 254 11.71 -4.42 -8.12
CA ALA A 254 10.50 -4.84 -8.82
C ALA A 254 10.62 -4.66 -10.35
N ILE A 255 11.32 -3.61 -10.82
CA ILE A 255 11.54 -3.36 -12.24
C ILE A 255 12.62 -4.28 -12.83
N ASN A 256 13.78 -4.35 -12.18
CA ASN A 256 14.90 -5.18 -12.65
C ASN A 256 15.86 -5.50 -11.50
N PRO A 257 15.73 -6.68 -10.85
CA PRO A 257 16.57 -7.05 -9.70
C PRO A 257 18.07 -7.03 -10.01
N LYS A 258 18.45 -7.48 -11.21
CA LYS A 258 19.87 -7.51 -11.64
C LYS A 258 20.48 -6.11 -11.72
N LEU A 259 19.79 -5.16 -12.35
CA LEU A 259 20.27 -3.78 -12.43
C LEU A 259 20.20 -3.08 -11.06
N ALA A 260 19.20 -3.38 -10.27
CA ALA A 260 19.03 -2.83 -8.91
C ALA A 260 20.22 -3.22 -8.00
N SER A 261 20.66 -4.48 -8.05
CA SER A 261 21.80 -4.95 -7.24
C SER A 261 23.15 -4.35 -7.67
N LEU A 262 23.24 -3.85 -8.89
CA LEU A 262 24.50 -3.28 -9.45
C LEU A 262 24.54 -1.75 -9.42
N SER A 263 23.45 -1.07 -9.07
CA SER A 263 23.40 0.39 -9.12
C SER A 263 22.58 0.99 -7.96
N ALA A 264 23.22 1.87 -7.18
CA ALA A 264 22.56 2.54 -6.08
C ALA A 264 21.32 3.32 -6.55
N SER A 265 20.15 2.96 -6.01
CA SER A 265 18.88 3.64 -6.26
C SER A 265 18.53 4.66 -5.18
N ILE A 266 19.15 4.52 -4.00
CA ILE A 266 18.94 5.35 -2.81
C ILE A 266 20.29 5.86 -2.28
N LYS A 267 20.24 6.82 -1.37
CA LYS A 267 21.44 7.29 -0.66
C LYS A 267 21.88 6.23 0.37
N PRO A 268 23.21 6.05 0.56
CA PRO A 268 23.70 5.15 1.61
C PRO A 268 23.31 5.70 2.99
N LEU A 269 23.12 4.78 3.94
CA LEU A 269 23.01 5.14 5.35
C LEU A 269 24.40 5.44 5.91
N ASP A 270 24.50 6.53 6.66
CA ASP A 270 25.67 6.81 7.49
C ASP A 270 25.48 6.16 8.87
N LEU A 271 26.04 4.98 9.05
CA LEU A 271 25.92 4.24 10.31
C LEU A 271 26.67 4.94 11.45
N TYR A 272 27.68 5.73 11.18
CA TYR A 272 28.42 6.48 12.20
C TYR A 272 27.65 7.67 12.71
N ALA A 273 26.76 8.24 11.91
CA ALA A 273 25.84 9.29 12.34
C ALA A 273 24.66 8.78 13.17
N LEU A 274 24.41 7.46 13.15
CA LEU A 274 23.36 6.86 13.95
C LEU A 274 23.85 6.65 15.38
N SER A 275 23.32 7.41 16.32
CA SER A 275 23.70 7.27 17.75
C SER A 275 23.11 6.01 18.39
N ALA A 276 21.88 5.62 18.02
CA ALA A 276 21.17 4.44 18.50
C ALA A 276 19.98 4.08 17.58
N ILE A 277 19.66 2.80 17.54
CA ILE A 277 18.38 2.29 16.99
C ILE A 277 17.57 1.80 18.19
N LYS A 278 16.34 2.30 18.34
CA LYS A 278 15.45 1.93 19.45
C LYS A 278 14.22 1.22 18.90
N PHE A 279 13.86 0.12 19.54
CA PHE A 279 12.62 -0.59 19.30
C PHE A 279 11.68 -0.41 20.47
N GLU A 280 10.43 -0.04 20.18
CA GLU A 280 9.39 0.16 21.18
C GLU A 280 8.16 -0.72 20.82
N PRO A 281 7.42 -1.26 21.81
CA PRO A 281 6.18 -1.95 21.54
C PRO A 281 5.12 -0.98 21.01
N ILE A 282 4.19 -1.46 20.19
CA ILE A 282 3.02 -0.67 19.79
C ILE A 282 2.03 -0.62 20.95
N SER A 283 1.89 0.55 21.58
CA SER A 283 0.96 0.78 22.69
C SER A 283 -0.49 0.75 22.22
N MET A 284 -1.31 -0.15 22.76
CA MET A 284 -2.76 -0.22 22.46
C MET A 284 -3.54 0.97 23.04
N GLU A 285 -3.00 1.66 24.04
CA GLU A 285 -3.58 2.87 24.59
C GLU A 285 -3.47 4.03 23.58
N ARG A 286 -2.32 4.16 22.92
CA ARG A 286 -2.07 5.19 21.90
C ARG A 286 -2.69 4.81 20.54
N TYR A 287 -2.53 3.58 20.12
CA TYR A 287 -2.99 3.05 18.82
C TYR A 287 -4.11 2.04 19.04
N THR A 288 -5.27 2.54 19.42
CA THR A 288 -6.39 1.70 19.86
C THR A 288 -6.86 0.68 18.82
N LEU A 289 -6.66 0.94 17.53
CA LEU A 289 -6.97 -0.03 16.46
C LEU A 289 -6.01 -1.21 16.42
N TRP A 290 -4.82 -1.11 17.03
CA TRP A 290 -3.87 -2.21 17.07
C TRP A 290 -4.41 -3.46 17.79
N ARG A 291 -5.39 -3.29 18.68
CA ARG A 291 -6.09 -4.41 19.35
C ARG A 291 -6.74 -5.42 18.41
N TYR A 292 -7.02 -5.02 17.17
CA TYR A 292 -7.65 -5.88 16.16
C TYR A 292 -6.65 -6.72 15.36
N LYS A 293 -5.34 -6.62 15.64
CA LYS A 293 -4.30 -7.38 14.93
C LYS A 293 -4.59 -8.88 14.92
N ASP A 294 -4.81 -9.47 16.10
CA ASP A 294 -5.00 -10.91 16.22
C ASP A 294 -6.33 -11.35 15.58
N LEU A 295 -7.41 -10.60 15.76
CA LEU A 295 -8.69 -10.83 15.07
C LEU A 295 -8.52 -10.84 13.54
N LEU A 296 -7.72 -9.93 12.99
CA LEU A 296 -7.45 -9.86 11.56
C LEU A 296 -6.58 -11.02 11.07
N LEU A 297 -5.63 -11.50 11.87
CA LEU A 297 -4.83 -12.67 11.54
C LEU A 297 -5.64 -13.97 11.62
N GLU A 298 -6.58 -14.08 12.57
CA GLU A 298 -7.51 -15.20 12.70
C GLU A 298 -8.58 -15.21 11.59
N ASN A 299 -9.02 -14.04 11.15
CA ASN A 299 -9.98 -13.88 10.05
C ASN A 299 -9.51 -12.83 9.04
N PRO A 300 -8.52 -13.15 8.18
CA PRO A 300 -7.91 -12.16 7.28
C PRO A 300 -8.86 -11.61 6.21
N LYS A 301 -10.01 -12.26 5.96
CA LYS A 301 -11.07 -11.72 5.09
C LYS A 301 -11.77 -10.48 5.66
N LEU A 302 -11.66 -10.23 6.96
CA LEU A 302 -12.04 -8.94 7.56
C LEU A 302 -11.25 -7.75 7.02
N GLY A 303 -10.18 -7.98 6.30
CA GLY A 303 -9.44 -6.95 5.58
C GLY A 303 -10.33 -6.11 4.65
N VAL A 304 -11.37 -6.69 4.03
CA VAL A 304 -12.35 -5.94 3.22
C VAL A 304 -13.07 -4.91 4.09
N VAL A 305 -13.54 -5.33 5.27
CA VAL A 305 -14.25 -4.45 6.20
C VAL A 305 -13.34 -3.36 6.73
N LEU A 306 -12.11 -3.73 7.11
CA LEU A 306 -11.10 -2.77 7.56
C LEU A 306 -10.81 -1.72 6.48
N ASN A 307 -10.59 -2.14 5.23
CA ASN A 307 -10.29 -1.21 4.14
C ASN A 307 -11.47 -0.29 3.83
N ALA A 308 -12.67 -0.84 3.63
CA ALA A 308 -13.85 -0.07 3.27
C ALA A 308 -14.23 0.95 4.36
N SER A 309 -14.26 0.52 5.63
CA SER A 309 -14.56 1.42 6.75
C SER A 309 -13.49 2.49 6.96
N ASN A 310 -12.23 2.15 6.74
CA ASN A 310 -11.13 3.10 6.83
C ASN A 310 -11.22 4.18 5.73
N GLU A 311 -11.49 3.81 4.47
CA GLU A 311 -11.63 4.79 3.39
C GLU A 311 -12.79 5.75 3.66
N VAL A 312 -13.94 5.25 4.13
CA VAL A 312 -15.08 6.07 4.57
C VAL A 312 -14.70 7.01 5.71
N ALA A 313 -14.03 6.47 6.74
CA ALA A 313 -13.65 7.26 7.90
C ALA A 313 -12.64 8.36 7.54
N ILE A 314 -11.69 8.07 6.64
CA ILE A 314 -10.73 9.06 6.12
C ILE A 314 -11.42 10.15 5.33
N GLU A 315 -12.38 9.81 4.46
CA GLU A 315 -13.15 10.79 3.69
C GLU A 315 -13.88 11.75 4.62
N LYS A 316 -14.63 11.25 5.61
CA LYS A 316 -15.30 12.08 6.62
C LYS A 316 -14.32 12.95 7.42
N PHE A 317 -13.17 12.40 7.77
CA PHE A 317 -12.14 13.12 8.51
C PHE A 317 -11.51 14.26 7.68
N LEU A 318 -11.20 14.02 6.42
CA LEU A 318 -10.67 15.03 5.49
C LEU A 318 -11.70 16.13 5.21
N ASN A 319 -12.98 15.77 5.12
CA ASN A 319 -14.10 16.71 4.96
C ASN A 319 -14.45 17.46 6.26
N LYS A 320 -13.75 17.18 7.36
CA LYS A 320 -13.98 17.79 8.70
C LYS A 320 -15.33 17.43 9.32
N GLU A 321 -15.96 16.35 8.90
CA GLU A 321 -17.23 15.86 9.46
C GLU A 321 -17.01 15.17 10.81
N ILE A 322 -15.84 14.59 11.02
CA ILE A 322 -15.43 13.91 12.24
C ILE A 322 -14.02 14.31 12.66
N ALA A 323 -13.73 14.25 13.97
CA ALA A 323 -12.36 14.32 14.51
C ALA A 323 -11.67 12.95 14.43
N PHE A 324 -10.38 12.87 14.78
CA PHE A 324 -9.60 11.63 14.72
C PHE A 324 -10.19 10.50 15.57
N GLY A 325 -10.76 10.80 16.75
CA GLY A 325 -11.50 9.82 17.56
C GLY A 325 -12.72 9.25 16.86
N GLY A 326 -13.41 10.04 16.04
CA GLY A 326 -14.52 9.60 15.19
C GLY A 326 -14.07 8.63 14.10
N LEU A 327 -12.89 8.86 13.48
CA LEU A 327 -12.26 7.94 12.52
C LEU A 327 -12.01 6.58 13.20
N ILE A 328 -11.36 6.59 14.36
CA ILE A 328 -11.08 5.36 15.13
C ILE A 328 -12.39 4.61 15.48
N LYS A 329 -13.40 5.35 15.95
CA LYS A 329 -14.72 4.78 16.30
C LYS A 329 -15.40 4.12 15.10
N THR A 330 -15.41 4.76 13.94
CA THR A 330 -16.03 4.23 12.72
C THR A 330 -15.41 2.88 12.33
N ILE A 331 -14.08 2.79 12.30
CA ILE A 331 -13.35 1.56 11.96
C ILE A 331 -13.60 0.46 13.01
N SER A 332 -13.53 0.82 14.31
CA SER A 332 -13.79 -0.13 15.39
C SER A 332 -15.19 -0.73 15.31
N GLN A 333 -16.22 0.10 15.15
CA GLN A 333 -17.61 -0.34 15.02
C GLN A 333 -17.83 -1.25 13.80
N ALA A 334 -17.16 -0.97 12.69
CA ALA A 334 -17.23 -1.83 11.52
C ALA A 334 -16.62 -3.20 11.80
N LEU A 335 -15.39 -3.26 12.31
CA LEU A 335 -14.74 -4.53 12.63
C LEU A 335 -15.53 -5.35 13.64
N GLU A 336 -16.04 -4.74 14.70
CA GLU A 336 -16.85 -5.39 15.72
C GLU A 336 -18.17 -5.93 15.16
N SER A 337 -18.82 -5.18 14.26
CA SER A 337 -20.09 -5.58 13.63
C SER A 337 -19.94 -6.83 12.75
N TYR A 338 -18.77 -7.03 12.14
CA TYR A 338 -18.49 -8.13 11.21
C TYR A 338 -17.57 -9.21 11.81
N ALA A 339 -17.08 -9.06 13.06
CA ALA A 339 -16.10 -9.96 13.67
C ALA A 339 -16.51 -11.45 13.66
N LYS A 340 -17.81 -11.73 13.79
CA LYS A 340 -18.37 -13.09 13.82
C LYS A 340 -19.03 -13.50 12.50
N THR A 341 -18.94 -12.69 11.46
CA THR A 341 -19.57 -12.97 10.16
C THR A 341 -18.76 -13.98 9.38
N PRO A 342 -19.33 -15.13 8.98
CA PRO A 342 -18.63 -16.07 8.12
C PRO A 342 -18.61 -15.54 6.67
N PHE A 343 -17.44 -15.14 6.19
CA PHE A 343 -17.30 -14.68 4.82
C PHE A 343 -16.93 -15.82 3.87
N LYS A 344 -17.70 -16.01 2.80
CA LYS A 344 -17.31 -16.90 1.70
C LYS A 344 -16.27 -16.23 0.80
N LEU A 345 -16.56 -15.07 0.21
CA LEU A 345 -15.70 -14.24 -0.63
C LEU A 345 -14.87 -15.09 -1.61
N SER A 346 -15.56 -15.82 -2.48
CA SER A 346 -14.95 -16.81 -3.39
C SER A 346 -14.48 -16.18 -4.72
N ASN A 347 -14.88 -14.95 -4.99
CA ASN A 347 -14.56 -14.20 -6.22
C ASN A 347 -14.52 -12.70 -5.96
N LEU A 348 -14.07 -11.95 -6.97
CA LEU A 348 -13.91 -10.50 -6.89
C LEU A 348 -15.24 -9.77 -6.68
N ASP A 349 -16.33 -10.23 -7.30
CA ASP A 349 -17.62 -9.56 -7.21
C ASP A 349 -18.18 -9.63 -5.78
N GLU A 350 -17.99 -10.75 -5.07
CA GLU A 350 -18.37 -10.89 -3.66
C GLU A 350 -17.53 -9.98 -2.76
N VAL A 351 -16.24 -9.79 -3.05
CA VAL A 351 -15.38 -8.83 -2.33
C VAL A 351 -15.87 -7.40 -2.55
N LEU A 352 -16.15 -7.01 -3.79
CA LEU A 352 -16.63 -5.68 -4.13
C LEU A 352 -18.04 -5.40 -3.58
N ALA A 353 -18.90 -6.43 -3.54
CA ALA A 353 -20.24 -6.32 -2.93
C ALA A 353 -20.14 -6.06 -1.42
N LEU A 354 -19.27 -6.77 -0.70
CA LEU A 354 -19.03 -6.51 0.72
C LEU A 354 -18.40 -5.14 0.97
N ASP A 355 -17.42 -4.74 0.16
CA ASP A 355 -16.82 -3.39 0.24
C ASP A 355 -17.90 -2.31 0.11
N LYS A 356 -18.79 -2.46 -0.87
CA LYS A 356 -19.91 -1.54 -1.09
C LYS A 356 -20.90 -1.52 0.10
N GLU A 357 -21.29 -2.69 0.60
CA GLU A 357 -22.18 -2.81 1.77
C GLU A 357 -21.62 -2.07 2.99
N VAL A 358 -20.31 -2.27 3.28
CA VAL A 358 -19.65 -1.61 4.42
C VAL A 358 -19.62 -0.09 4.19
N ARG A 359 -19.33 0.38 2.96
CA ARG A 359 -19.34 1.81 2.63
C ARG A 359 -20.71 2.42 2.82
N GLU A 360 -21.77 1.78 2.35
CA GLU A 360 -23.14 2.26 2.51
C GLU A 360 -23.53 2.32 3.98
N ARG A 361 -23.19 1.30 4.78
CA ARG A 361 -23.54 1.21 6.21
C ARG A 361 -22.83 2.25 7.06
N PHE A 362 -21.54 2.52 6.81
CA PHE A 362 -20.71 3.44 7.62
C PHE A 362 -20.47 4.79 6.95
N GLY A 363 -20.82 4.94 5.67
CA GLY A 363 -20.73 6.19 4.91
C GLY A 363 -21.89 7.13 5.15
N SER A 364 -23.09 6.64 5.35
CA SER A 364 -24.25 7.47 5.65
C SER A 364 -24.05 8.20 6.99
N VAL A 365 -24.12 9.53 6.96
CA VAL A 365 -24.29 10.32 8.18
C VAL A 365 -25.62 9.85 8.80
N ALA A 366 -25.57 9.19 9.93
CA ALA A 366 -26.78 8.98 10.72
C ALA A 366 -27.35 10.37 11.02
N ARG A 367 -28.41 10.77 10.32
CA ARG A 367 -29.23 11.90 10.74
C ARG A 367 -29.88 11.46 12.06
N MET A 368 -29.23 11.87 13.18
CA MET A 368 -29.91 11.88 14.46
C MET A 368 -30.86 13.07 14.52
#